data_54de98e3dd28e5eb370b05d8bb48f541
#
_entry.id   54de98e3dd28e5eb370b05d8bb48f541
#
_cell.length_a   1.000
_cell.length_b   1.000
_cell.length_c   1.000
_cell.angle_alpha   90.00
_cell.angle_beta   90.00
_cell.angle_gamma   90.00
#
_symmetry.space_group_name_H-M   'P 1'
#
loop_
_entity.id
_entity.type
_entity.pdbx_description
1 polymer ?
#
loop_
_entity_poly.entity_id
_entity_poly.type
_entity_poly.pdbx_seq_one_letter_code
_entity_poly.pdbx_strand_id
1 'polypeptide(L)'
;MSKEIIVVDDGSTDGTREKIDSISGIKVLKHEGNCGKGAAIRTGLTIASGELTITQDADLEYDPNDYLELIKPIEEGVADVVYGSRNLGNNKSGMKAYKWGGVFLSHLANLLYGLRITDEATCYKLFETDILKGLSLKCQRFEFCPEVTAKLAKKKYRIKEVPISYNPRSFAEGKKIKWTDGVLAIFYLIKFRFFD
;
A
#
# COMPACT_ATOMS: atom_id res chain seq x y z
N MET A 1 14.08 16.15 -7.30
CA MET A 1 14.21 14.87 -6.59
C MET A 1 14.48 13.78 -7.62
N SER A 2 15.55 13.00 -7.45
CA SER A 2 15.78 11.82 -8.29
C SER A 2 14.83 10.71 -7.87
N LYS A 3 14.36 9.90 -8.83
CA LYS A 3 13.45 8.78 -8.56
C LYS A 3 13.86 7.56 -9.38
N GLU A 4 13.66 6.38 -8.82
CA GLU A 4 13.64 5.12 -9.54
C GLU A 4 12.21 4.59 -9.59
N ILE A 5 11.86 3.94 -10.68
CA ILE A 5 10.57 3.28 -10.85
C ILE A 5 10.85 1.80 -11.02
N ILE A 6 10.30 0.99 -10.12
CA ILE A 6 10.40 -0.47 -10.14
C ILE A 6 9.01 -1.01 -10.42
N VAL A 7 8.86 -1.68 -11.54
CA VAL A 7 7.62 -2.33 -11.95
C VAL A 7 7.77 -3.83 -11.75
N VAL A 8 6.85 -4.44 -11.02
CA VAL A 8 6.79 -5.89 -10.87
C VAL A 8 5.52 -6.38 -11.56
N ASP A 9 5.71 -7.07 -12.68
CA ASP A 9 4.61 -7.73 -13.38
C ASP A 9 4.30 -9.08 -12.72
N ASP A 10 3.12 -9.18 -12.14
CA ASP A 10 2.68 -10.35 -11.37
C ASP A 10 1.93 -11.37 -12.25
N GLY A 11 2.56 -11.75 -13.36
CA GLY A 11 2.06 -12.82 -14.25
C GLY A 11 0.98 -12.34 -15.22
N SER A 12 1.10 -11.13 -15.81
CA SER A 12 0.15 -10.65 -16.83
C SER A 12 0.17 -11.49 -18.09
N THR A 13 -1.02 -11.69 -18.69
CA THR A 13 -1.25 -12.47 -19.92
C THR A 13 -2.00 -11.69 -21.00
N ASP A 14 -2.16 -10.37 -20.82
CA ASP A 14 -3.02 -9.50 -21.63
C ASP A 14 -2.24 -8.47 -22.48
N GLY A 15 -0.94 -8.73 -22.73
CA GLY A 15 -0.05 -7.82 -23.44
C GLY A 15 0.56 -6.69 -22.56
N THR A 16 0.33 -6.75 -21.26
CA THR A 16 0.95 -5.78 -20.32
C THR A 16 2.46 -5.90 -20.30
N ARG A 17 3.01 -7.14 -20.38
CA ARG A 17 4.46 -7.41 -20.38
C ARG A 17 5.19 -6.68 -21.50
N GLU A 18 4.68 -6.81 -22.71
CA GLU A 18 5.25 -6.19 -23.91
C GLU A 18 5.24 -4.66 -23.81
N LYS A 19 4.16 -4.10 -23.25
CA LYS A 19 4.06 -2.65 -23.01
C LYS A 19 5.08 -2.17 -21.99
N ILE A 20 5.23 -2.89 -20.86
CA ILE A 20 6.19 -2.53 -19.82
C ILE A 20 7.63 -2.61 -20.35
N ASP A 21 7.96 -3.64 -21.14
CA ASP A 21 9.28 -3.82 -21.72
C ASP A 21 9.66 -2.70 -22.72
N SER A 22 8.68 -2.05 -23.31
CA SER A 22 8.91 -0.93 -24.21
C SER A 22 9.19 0.41 -23.51
N ILE A 23 9.01 0.49 -22.18
CA ILE A 23 9.20 1.73 -21.41
C ILE A 23 10.66 1.85 -20.96
N SER A 24 11.32 2.91 -21.37
CA SER A 24 12.69 3.20 -20.93
C SER A 24 12.72 3.86 -19.54
N GLY A 25 13.82 3.69 -18.82
CA GLY A 25 14.04 4.37 -17.52
C GLY A 25 13.34 3.74 -16.33
N ILE A 26 12.77 2.55 -16.47
CA ILE A 26 12.19 1.77 -15.38
C ILE A 26 12.97 0.46 -15.18
N LYS A 27 12.95 -0.07 -13.96
CA LYS A 27 13.42 -1.41 -13.62
C LYS A 27 12.24 -2.37 -13.65
N VAL A 28 12.33 -3.47 -14.40
CA VAL A 28 11.24 -4.44 -14.54
C VAL A 28 11.62 -5.78 -13.94
N LEU A 29 10.76 -6.31 -13.09
CA LEU A 29 10.81 -7.67 -12.57
C LEU A 29 9.53 -8.41 -12.99
N LYS A 30 9.62 -9.71 -13.23
CA LYS A 30 8.48 -10.50 -13.72
C LYS A 30 8.33 -11.78 -12.91
N HIS A 31 7.12 -12.08 -12.50
CA HIS A 31 6.75 -13.39 -11.98
C HIS A 31 6.28 -14.30 -13.11
N GLU A 32 6.53 -15.61 -12.99
CA GLU A 32 6.04 -16.60 -13.94
C GLU A 32 4.51 -16.76 -13.91
N GLY A 33 3.89 -16.43 -12.77
CA GLY A 33 2.45 -16.47 -12.57
C GLY A 33 2.03 -15.55 -11.43
N ASN A 34 0.72 -15.42 -11.21
CA ASN A 34 0.18 -14.54 -10.17
C ASN A 34 0.54 -15.03 -8.76
N CYS A 35 1.43 -14.30 -8.10
CA CYS A 35 1.87 -14.51 -6.71
C CYS A 35 1.17 -13.56 -5.72
N GLY A 36 0.55 -12.50 -6.23
CA GLY A 36 -0.21 -11.50 -5.47
C GLY A 36 0.57 -10.24 -5.12
N LYS A 37 -0.18 -9.18 -4.77
CA LYS A 37 0.36 -7.82 -4.51
C LYS A 37 1.49 -7.80 -3.47
N GLY A 38 1.33 -8.51 -2.36
CA GLY A 38 2.35 -8.55 -1.31
C GLY A 38 3.65 -9.20 -1.79
N ALA A 39 3.55 -10.27 -2.59
CA ALA A 39 4.71 -10.90 -3.21
C ALA A 39 5.40 -9.95 -4.20
N ALA A 40 4.63 -9.25 -5.04
CA ALA A 40 5.17 -8.26 -5.98
C ALA A 40 5.92 -7.13 -5.27
N ILE A 41 5.35 -6.58 -4.18
CA ILE A 41 6.03 -5.56 -3.38
C ILE A 41 7.34 -6.10 -2.80
N ARG A 42 7.33 -7.30 -2.21
CA ARG A 42 8.54 -7.92 -1.66
C ARG A 42 9.61 -8.14 -2.73
N THR A 43 9.21 -8.57 -3.92
CA THR A 43 10.12 -8.73 -5.06
C THR A 43 10.72 -7.39 -5.48
N GLY A 44 9.92 -6.33 -5.61
CA GLY A 44 10.40 -4.98 -5.91
C GLY A 44 11.39 -4.45 -4.87
N LEU A 45 11.14 -4.72 -3.58
CA LEU A 45 12.02 -4.31 -2.48
C LEU A 45 13.42 -4.92 -2.54
N THR A 46 13.61 -6.06 -3.21
CA THR A 46 14.95 -6.67 -3.34
C THR A 46 15.94 -5.81 -4.09
N ILE A 47 15.44 -4.97 -5.00
CA ILE A 47 16.26 -4.09 -5.84
C ILE A 47 16.05 -2.59 -5.57
N ALA A 48 15.15 -2.25 -4.64
CA ALA A 48 14.92 -0.87 -4.25
C ALA A 48 16.17 -0.28 -3.58
N SER A 49 16.63 0.87 -4.07
CA SER A 49 17.86 1.55 -3.65
C SER A 49 17.64 3.00 -3.20
N GLY A 50 16.46 3.57 -3.41
CA GLY A 50 16.10 4.91 -2.94
C GLY A 50 15.98 4.97 -1.42
N GLU A 51 16.20 6.14 -0.84
CA GLU A 51 16.06 6.39 0.61
C GLU A 51 14.61 6.17 1.06
N LEU A 52 13.65 6.56 0.21
CA LEU A 52 12.22 6.41 0.45
C LEU A 52 11.61 5.44 -0.56
N THR A 53 10.66 4.64 -0.10
CA THR A 53 9.87 3.72 -0.94
C THR A 53 8.39 4.00 -0.76
N ILE A 54 7.67 4.20 -1.86
CA ILE A 54 6.21 4.26 -1.89
C ILE A 54 5.65 3.12 -2.73
N THR A 55 4.53 2.54 -2.30
CA THR A 55 3.80 1.56 -3.09
C THR A 55 2.77 2.27 -3.97
N GLN A 56 2.75 1.93 -5.27
CA GLN A 56 1.83 2.46 -6.27
C GLN A 56 1.10 1.32 -6.98
N ASP A 57 -0.22 1.31 -6.92
CA ASP A 57 -1.02 0.42 -7.77
C ASP A 57 -1.13 1.01 -9.19
N ALA A 58 -1.00 0.16 -10.21
CA ALA A 58 -1.04 0.58 -11.62
C ALA A 58 -2.48 0.72 -12.15
N ASP A 59 -3.41 1.17 -11.31
CA ASP A 59 -4.84 1.15 -11.60
C ASP A 59 -5.47 2.54 -11.75
N LEU A 60 -4.66 3.58 -11.70
CA LEU A 60 -5.05 4.99 -11.85
C LEU A 60 -6.05 5.50 -10.79
N GLU A 61 -6.26 4.76 -9.70
CA GLU A 61 -7.12 5.24 -8.60
C GLU A 61 -6.43 6.34 -7.77
N TYR A 62 -5.08 6.39 -7.76
CA TYR A 62 -4.25 7.32 -6.98
C TYR A 62 -3.47 8.27 -7.88
N ASP A 63 -3.27 9.51 -7.41
CA ASP A 63 -2.55 10.54 -8.15
C ASP A 63 -1.09 10.66 -7.69
N PRO A 64 -0.09 10.44 -8.57
CA PRO A 64 1.33 10.61 -8.21
C PRO A 64 1.72 12.03 -7.80
N ASN A 65 0.92 13.05 -8.09
CA ASN A 65 1.17 14.40 -7.59
C ASN A 65 1.09 14.52 -6.07
N ASP A 66 0.40 13.59 -5.41
CA ASP A 66 0.30 13.54 -3.94
C ASP A 66 1.62 13.10 -3.25
N TYR A 67 2.62 12.60 -4.00
CA TYR A 67 3.90 12.18 -3.42
C TYR A 67 4.60 13.29 -2.64
N LEU A 68 4.52 14.53 -3.10
CA LEU A 68 5.16 15.66 -2.44
C LEU A 68 4.59 15.89 -1.03
N GLU A 69 3.28 15.72 -0.86
CA GLU A 69 2.64 15.84 0.45
C GLU A 69 2.97 14.67 1.38
N LEU A 70 3.14 13.46 0.79
CA LEU A 70 3.52 12.26 1.56
C LEU A 70 4.96 12.35 2.09
N ILE A 71 5.86 12.98 1.36
CA ILE A 71 7.29 13.08 1.71
C ILE A 71 7.53 14.07 2.86
N LYS A 72 6.81 15.18 2.89
CA LYS A 72 7.01 16.27 3.87
C LYS A 72 7.13 15.82 5.32
N PRO A 73 6.25 14.97 5.89
CA PRO A 73 6.36 14.58 7.30
C PRO A 73 7.61 13.78 7.64
N ILE A 74 8.19 13.07 6.66
CA ILE A 74 9.48 12.37 6.85
C ILE A 74 10.63 13.37 6.80
N GLU A 75 10.66 14.27 5.81
CA GLU A 75 11.68 15.32 5.70
C GLU A 75 11.70 16.25 6.94
N GLU A 76 10.55 16.53 7.51
CA GLU A 76 10.39 17.30 8.75
C GLU A 76 10.77 16.50 10.01
N GLY A 77 11.06 15.20 9.89
CA GLY A 77 11.41 14.34 11.01
C GLY A 77 10.26 14.06 11.99
N VAL A 78 9.01 14.30 11.58
CA VAL A 78 7.82 14.10 12.45
C VAL A 78 7.16 12.74 12.24
N ALA A 79 7.55 11.98 11.22
CA ALA A 79 7.07 10.65 10.91
C ALA A 79 8.20 9.75 10.41
N ASP A 80 8.08 8.46 10.65
CA ASP A 80 8.95 7.42 10.10
C ASP A 80 8.26 6.74 8.89
N VAL A 81 6.92 6.81 8.87
CA VAL A 81 6.05 6.26 7.82
C VAL A 81 4.85 7.18 7.62
N VAL A 82 4.46 7.38 6.36
CA VAL A 82 3.30 8.22 6.03
C VAL A 82 2.28 7.44 5.22
N TYR A 83 1.03 7.48 5.65
CA TYR A 83 -0.11 6.92 4.94
C TYR A 83 -0.89 8.03 4.24
N GLY A 84 -1.16 7.84 2.96
CA GLY A 84 -2.08 8.71 2.23
C GLY A 84 -3.52 8.30 2.52
N SER A 85 -4.24 9.11 3.29
CA SER A 85 -5.62 8.79 3.65
C SER A 85 -6.62 9.33 2.63
N ARG A 86 -7.43 8.42 2.09
CA ARG A 86 -8.58 8.74 1.22
C ARG A 86 -9.73 9.36 2.02
N ASN A 87 -9.73 9.18 3.33
CA ASN A 87 -10.79 9.66 4.22
C ASN A 87 -10.55 11.09 4.73
N LEU A 88 -9.32 11.61 4.63
CA LEU A 88 -8.96 12.98 4.98
C LEU A 88 -9.12 13.96 3.80
N GLY A 89 -9.12 13.46 2.56
CA GLY A 89 -9.29 14.27 1.35
C GLY A 89 -10.76 14.48 0.97
N ASN A 90 -11.02 15.47 0.11
CA ASN A 90 -12.34 15.71 -0.49
C ASN A 90 -12.60 14.76 -1.67
N ASN A 91 -12.56 13.47 -1.43
CA ASN A 91 -12.67 12.46 -2.46
C ASN A 91 -14.12 12.11 -2.80
N LYS A 92 -14.38 11.82 -4.09
CA LYS A 92 -15.66 11.25 -4.50
C LYS A 92 -15.88 9.93 -3.74
N SER A 93 -17.05 9.75 -3.19
CA SER A 93 -17.42 8.49 -2.55
C SER A 93 -17.52 7.40 -3.62
N GLY A 94 -16.66 6.42 -3.53
CA GLY A 94 -16.86 5.13 -4.18
C GLY A 94 -18.07 4.40 -3.60
N MET A 95 -18.19 3.10 -3.84
CA MET A 95 -19.28 2.31 -3.24
C MET A 95 -19.25 2.40 -1.72
N LYS A 96 -20.37 2.86 -1.11
CA LYS A 96 -20.48 3.09 0.33
C LYS A 96 -20.03 1.89 1.18
N ALA A 97 -20.39 0.66 0.77
CA ALA A 97 -20.01 -0.55 1.48
C ALA A 97 -18.48 -0.73 1.62
N TYR A 98 -17.70 -0.47 0.57
CA TYR A 98 -16.23 -0.55 0.63
C TYR A 98 -15.62 0.56 1.48
N LYS A 99 -16.21 1.78 1.43
CA LYS A 99 -15.80 2.87 2.31
C LYS A 99 -15.98 2.49 3.77
N TRP A 100 -17.15 1.99 4.15
CA TRP A 100 -17.44 1.55 5.51
C TRP A 100 -16.56 0.38 5.96
N GLY A 101 -16.30 -0.57 5.05
CA GLY A 101 -15.33 -1.66 5.31
C GLY A 101 -13.93 -1.15 5.64
N GLY A 102 -13.41 -0.19 4.87
CA GLY A 102 -12.11 0.42 5.13
C GLY A 102 -12.05 1.19 6.45
N VAL A 103 -13.11 1.96 6.76
CA VAL A 103 -13.25 2.67 8.05
C VAL A 103 -13.27 1.67 9.21
N PHE A 104 -14.01 0.58 9.09
CA PHE A 104 -14.04 -0.48 10.11
C PHE A 104 -12.66 -1.10 10.34
N LEU A 105 -11.92 -1.42 9.26
CA LEU A 105 -10.55 -1.95 9.36
C LEU A 105 -9.62 -0.97 10.10
N SER A 106 -9.73 0.32 9.81
CA SER A 106 -8.94 1.35 10.50
C SER A 106 -9.28 1.43 11.98
N HIS A 107 -10.56 1.38 12.34
CA HIS A 107 -10.97 1.34 13.76
C HIS A 107 -10.46 0.09 14.47
N LEU A 108 -10.51 -1.07 13.81
CA LEU A 108 -9.99 -2.32 14.36
C LEU A 108 -8.47 -2.24 14.57
N ALA A 109 -7.72 -1.72 13.60
CA ALA A 109 -6.28 -1.50 13.72
C ALA A 109 -5.97 -0.55 14.89
N ASN A 110 -6.71 0.56 15.01
CA ASN A 110 -6.55 1.51 16.11
C ASN A 110 -6.79 0.84 17.48
N LEU A 111 -7.84 0.04 17.58
CA LEU A 111 -8.16 -0.68 18.82
C LEU A 111 -7.08 -1.71 19.19
N LEU A 112 -6.63 -2.51 18.22
CA LEU A 112 -5.67 -3.59 18.47
C LEU A 112 -4.26 -3.08 18.74
N TYR A 113 -3.86 -1.96 18.15
CA TYR A 113 -2.47 -1.51 18.12
C TYR A 113 -2.24 -0.13 18.76
N GLY A 114 -3.30 0.54 19.24
CA GLY A 114 -3.20 1.87 19.84
C GLY A 114 -2.85 2.97 18.84
N LEU A 115 -3.20 2.79 17.56
CA LEU A 115 -2.96 3.75 16.50
C LEU A 115 -4.07 4.82 16.44
N ARG A 116 -3.86 5.84 15.60
CA ARG A 116 -4.85 6.87 15.28
C ARG A 116 -4.87 7.13 13.77
N ILE A 117 -5.10 6.05 12.99
CA ILE A 117 -5.17 6.11 11.54
C ILE A 117 -6.63 6.07 11.06
N THR A 118 -6.89 6.71 9.92
CA THR A 118 -8.22 6.80 9.32
C THR A 118 -8.36 5.90 8.08
N ASP A 119 -7.25 5.47 7.47
CA ASP A 119 -7.24 4.65 6.25
C ASP A 119 -6.16 3.57 6.26
N GLU A 120 -6.43 2.48 6.98
CA GLU A 120 -5.54 1.31 7.07
C GLU A 120 -5.28 0.67 5.70
N ALA A 121 -6.33 0.55 4.87
CA ALA A 121 -6.31 -0.19 3.61
C ALA A 121 -5.79 0.64 2.40
N THR A 122 -5.26 1.83 2.63
CA THR A 122 -4.71 2.66 1.55
C THR A 122 -3.52 2.00 0.87
N CYS A 123 -3.40 2.18 -0.45
CA CYS A 123 -2.21 1.78 -1.20
C CYS A 123 -1.03 2.71 -0.90
N TYR A 124 -1.28 4.02 -0.85
CA TYR A 124 -0.21 4.99 -0.60
C TYR A 124 0.33 4.90 0.81
N LYS A 125 1.36 4.10 0.95
CA LYS A 125 2.19 4.02 2.14
C LYS A 125 3.62 4.35 1.75
N LEU A 126 4.15 5.44 2.28
CA LEU A 126 5.53 5.90 2.11
C LEU A 126 6.35 5.51 3.33
N PHE A 127 7.52 4.97 3.09
CA PHE A 127 8.44 4.48 4.13
C PHE A 127 9.85 4.99 3.88
N GLU A 128 10.63 5.12 4.92
CA GLU A 128 12.07 4.92 4.77
C GLU A 128 12.31 3.49 4.30
N THR A 129 13.10 3.31 3.25
CA THR A 129 13.28 1.99 2.59
C THR A 129 13.81 0.93 3.55
N ASP A 130 14.73 1.31 4.43
CA ASP A 130 15.30 0.38 5.42
C ASP A 130 14.27 -0.06 6.46
N ILE A 131 13.33 0.82 6.83
CA ILE A 131 12.21 0.44 7.69
C ILE A 131 11.38 -0.65 7.01
N LEU A 132 10.97 -0.44 5.76
CA LEU A 132 10.13 -1.40 5.05
C LEU A 132 10.84 -2.75 4.86
N LYS A 133 12.12 -2.74 4.49
CA LYS A 133 12.98 -3.94 4.39
C LYS A 133 13.09 -4.66 5.75
N GLY A 134 13.29 -3.90 6.83
CA GLY A 134 13.42 -4.40 8.19
C GLY A 134 12.14 -5.00 8.80
N LEU A 135 10.97 -4.81 8.16
CA LEU A 135 9.73 -5.46 8.60
C LEU A 135 9.69 -6.96 8.32
N SER A 136 10.55 -7.48 7.44
CA SER A 136 10.59 -8.91 7.07
C SER A 136 9.21 -9.46 6.69
N LEU A 137 8.58 -8.82 5.71
CA LEU A 137 7.22 -9.13 5.27
C LEU A 137 7.10 -10.55 4.72
N LYS A 138 5.99 -11.21 5.05
CA LYS A 138 5.66 -12.58 4.61
C LYS A 138 4.43 -12.63 3.71
N CYS A 139 3.66 -11.54 3.65
CA CYS A 139 2.44 -11.41 2.86
C CYS A 139 2.65 -11.78 1.40
N GLN A 140 1.62 -12.35 0.78
CA GLN A 140 1.59 -12.64 -0.65
C GLN A 140 0.57 -11.76 -1.37
N ARG A 141 -0.60 -11.53 -0.77
CA ARG A 141 -1.73 -10.85 -1.42
C ARG A 141 -2.06 -9.52 -0.73
N PHE A 142 -3.34 -9.26 -0.51
CA PHE A 142 -3.84 -8.01 0.09
C PHE A 142 -3.57 -7.89 1.60
N GLU A 143 -3.15 -8.98 2.26
CA GLU A 143 -2.70 -8.95 3.65
C GLU A 143 -1.44 -8.11 3.89
N PHE A 144 -0.86 -7.55 2.84
CA PHE A 144 0.22 -6.58 2.93
C PHE A 144 -0.13 -5.41 3.87
N CYS A 145 -1.32 -4.79 3.71
CA CYS A 145 -1.71 -3.65 4.54
C CYS A 145 -1.80 -4.00 6.02
N PRO A 146 -2.56 -5.04 6.45
CA PRO A 146 -2.62 -5.43 7.85
C PRO A 146 -1.27 -5.92 8.40
N GLU A 147 -0.45 -6.62 7.62
CA GLU A 147 0.87 -7.04 8.09
C GLU A 147 1.78 -5.86 8.36
N VAL A 148 1.88 -4.93 7.42
CA VAL A 148 2.70 -3.73 7.54
C VAL A 148 2.25 -2.90 8.75
N THR A 149 0.95 -2.61 8.85
CA THR A 149 0.40 -1.78 9.92
C THR A 149 0.65 -2.42 11.30
N ALA A 150 0.45 -3.73 11.42
CA ALA A 150 0.73 -4.47 12.66
C ALA A 150 2.21 -4.40 13.06
N LYS A 151 3.12 -4.67 12.12
CA LYS A 151 4.57 -4.69 12.39
C LYS A 151 5.13 -3.32 12.70
N LEU A 152 4.68 -2.28 12.01
CA LEU A 152 5.03 -0.89 12.31
C LEU A 152 4.62 -0.51 13.74
N ALA A 153 3.36 -0.79 14.10
CA ALA A 153 2.84 -0.48 15.42
C ALA A 153 3.57 -1.24 16.54
N LYS A 154 3.87 -2.54 16.35
CA LYS A 154 4.65 -3.33 17.32
C LYS A 154 6.06 -2.78 17.52
N LYS A 155 6.69 -2.28 16.46
CA LYS A 155 8.01 -1.64 16.52
C LYS A 155 7.95 -0.17 16.94
N LYS A 156 6.74 0.37 17.19
CA LYS A 156 6.50 1.75 17.65
C LYS A 156 6.98 2.83 16.68
N TYR A 157 6.98 2.55 15.37
CA TYR A 157 7.23 3.56 14.36
C TYR A 157 6.13 4.62 14.36
N ARG A 158 6.51 5.86 14.11
CA ARG A 158 5.60 7.01 14.05
C ARG A 158 4.90 7.04 12.69
N ILE A 159 3.60 6.71 12.67
CA ILE A 159 2.77 6.75 11.48
C ILE A 159 2.02 8.09 11.46
N LYS A 160 2.14 8.84 10.38
CA LYS A 160 1.33 10.03 10.09
C LYS A 160 0.43 9.78 8.91
N GLU A 161 -0.69 10.49 8.83
CA GLU A 161 -1.55 10.49 7.66
C GLU A 161 -1.58 11.88 7.03
N VAL A 162 -1.64 11.90 5.70
CA VAL A 162 -1.90 13.10 4.90
C VAL A 162 -3.08 12.84 3.95
N PRO A 163 -3.89 13.85 3.63
CA PRO A 163 -4.95 13.71 2.65
C PRO A 163 -4.36 13.44 1.27
N ILE A 164 -5.00 12.55 0.50
CA ILE A 164 -4.64 12.24 -0.87
C ILE A 164 -5.85 12.30 -1.78
N SER A 165 -5.60 12.45 -3.07
CA SER A 165 -6.57 12.33 -4.15
C SER A 165 -6.91 10.86 -4.39
N TYR A 166 -8.19 10.57 -4.63
CA TYR A 166 -8.63 9.21 -4.91
C TYR A 166 -9.80 9.20 -5.89
N ASN A 167 -9.63 8.49 -7.00
CA ASN A 167 -10.64 8.30 -8.02
C ASN A 167 -11.05 6.82 -8.11
N PRO A 168 -12.08 6.39 -7.38
CA PRO A 168 -12.44 4.98 -7.28
C PRO A 168 -12.98 4.44 -8.61
N ARG A 169 -12.48 3.29 -9.05
CA ARG A 169 -13.02 2.54 -10.19
C ARG A 169 -14.29 1.80 -9.79
N SER A 170 -15.18 1.64 -10.77
CA SER A 170 -16.33 0.70 -10.70
C SER A 170 -15.88 -0.74 -11.00
N PHE A 171 -16.75 -1.72 -10.76
CA PHE A 171 -16.51 -3.11 -11.16
C PHE A 171 -16.41 -3.26 -12.69
N ALA A 172 -17.17 -2.47 -13.46
CA ALA A 172 -17.08 -2.44 -14.91
C ALA A 172 -15.70 -1.98 -15.42
N GLU A 173 -15.00 -1.18 -14.63
CA GLU A 173 -13.63 -0.70 -14.88
C GLU A 173 -12.54 -1.61 -14.28
N GLY A 174 -12.90 -2.83 -13.88
CA GLY A 174 -11.95 -3.87 -13.47
C GLY A 174 -11.56 -3.85 -11.98
N LYS A 175 -12.40 -3.34 -11.09
CA LYS A 175 -12.17 -3.44 -9.64
C LYS A 175 -12.15 -4.90 -9.20
N LYS A 176 -11.02 -5.37 -8.64
CA LYS A 176 -10.78 -6.78 -8.30
C LYS A 176 -11.06 -7.13 -6.84
N ILE A 177 -11.10 -6.13 -5.93
CA ILE A 177 -11.28 -6.37 -4.49
C ILE A 177 -12.67 -6.96 -4.19
N LYS A 178 -12.71 -7.98 -3.35
CA LYS A 178 -13.92 -8.69 -2.92
C LYS A 178 -14.17 -8.47 -1.42
N TRP A 179 -15.39 -8.70 -0.95
CA TRP A 179 -15.71 -8.64 0.48
C TRP A 179 -14.90 -9.65 1.31
N THR A 180 -14.52 -10.78 0.71
CA THR A 180 -13.64 -11.80 1.31
C THR A 180 -12.26 -11.24 1.68
N ASP A 181 -11.75 -10.27 0.92
CA ASP A 181 -10.45 -9.63 1.22
C ASP A 181 -10.55 -8.81 2.51
N GLY A 182 -11.71 -8.20 2.77
CA GLY A 182 -11.99 -7.51 4.04
C GLY A 182 -12.00 -8.48 5.23
N VAL A 183 -12.62 -9.64 5.10
CA VAL A 183 -12.61 -10.68 6.15
C VAL A 183 -11.19 -11.18 6.40
N LEU A 184 -10.41 -11.41 5.35
CA LEU A 184 -9.01 -11.79 5.48
C LEU A 184 -8.18 -10.69 6.16
N ALA A 185 -8.41 -9.42 5.83
CA ALA A 185 -7.72 -8.31 6.50
C ALA A 185 -8.01 -8.27 8.00
N ILE A 186 -9.27 -8.49 8.43
CA ILE A 186 -9.65 -8.63 9.85
C ILE A 186 -8.88 -9.77 10.50
N PHE A 187 -8.89 -10.94 9.86
CA PHE A 187 -8.18 -12.12 10.36
C PHE A 187 -6.68 -11.83 10.54
N TYR A 188 -6.04 -11.22 9.55
CA TYR A 188 -4.61 -10.90 9.63
C TYR A 188 -4.29 -9.82 10.65
N LEU A 189 -5.12 -8.78 10.82
CA LEU A 189 -4.95 -7.81 11.91
C LEU A 189 -4.96 -8.49 13.28
N ILE A 190 -5.90 -9.42 13.51
CA ILE A 190 -5.97 -10.17 14.76
C ILE A 190 -4.78 -11.12 14.88
N LYS A 191 -4.48 -11.88 13.82
CA LYS A 191 -3.36 -12.83 13.80
C LYS A 191 -2.04 -12.15 14.15
N PHE A 192 -1.68 -11.06 13.47
CA PHE A 192 -0.44 -10.35 13.71
C PHE A 192 -0.38 -9.63 15.07
N ARG A 193 -1.49 -9.45 15.75
CA ARG A 193 -1.50 -8.96 17.13
C ARG A 193 -0.92 -9.99 18.09
N PHE A 194 -1.27 -11.26 17.91
CA PHE A 194 -1.00 -12.33 18.86
C PHE A 194 0.05 -13.36 18.39
N PHE A 195 0.23 -13.53 17.09
CA PHE A 195 1.02 -14.61 16.48
C PHE A 195 1.97 -14.08 15.38
N ASP A 196 2.98 -13.29 15.74
CA ASP A 196 4.03 -12.85 14.81
C ASP A 196 5.40 -13.19 15.34
#